data_2ebba7ee4d0539469d810863754867f2
#
_entry.id   2ebba7ee4d0539469d810863754867f2
#
_cell.length_a   1.000
_cell.length_b   1.000
_cell.length_c   1.000
_cell.angle_alpha   90.00
_cell.angle_beta   90.00
_cell.angle_gamma   90.00
#
_symmetry.space_group_name_H-M   'P 1'
#
loop_
_entity.id
_entity.type
_entity.pdbx_description
1 polymer ?
#
loop_
_entity_poly.entity_id
_entity_poly.type
_entity_poly.pdbx_seq_one_letter_code
_entity_poly.pdbx_strand_id
1 'polypeptide(L)'
;MSTNRSTNGSAGTSTGTAPVVIVGGGQAGLATAHTVQALGMGRPVVLEAADRPAGSWPRYYDGLTLFSPARRSALPGAPFPGDPDGYPARDEVVAYLADYASRLDADIRTGHRVERVSATGSGGFEAVTVDGEVFAASLVIAATGGFSRPHRPELPGLDAFSGTVLHSAEYRRPEPFAGRRVVIVGGGNSAVQIAIELAAHARVTLATRHPLRFMAQRVLGRDIHLWLHRTGLDTAGWARPLLTGGKGTPVMDTGTYRDTIAKGNPDRRPMFTRLDGDQVVWSDQTRERVDVVLLATGYRPGVEYLDGLGALDAGGRPRHDGGVSTTHSGLGYVGLEWQRSFASATLRGVAADARHVLNRLRRQGRPGARRPARAGRPA
;
A
#
# COMPACT_ATOMS: atom_id res chain seq x y z
N MET A 1 37.65 0.31 -54.34
CA MET A 1 37.05 1.50 -53.73
C MET A 1 35.62 1.14 -53.33
N SER A 2 35.43 0.77 -52.07
CA SER A 2 34.15 0.41 -51.52
C SER A 2 33.94 1.24 -50.24
N THR A 3 32.99 2.12 -50.26
CA THR A 3 32.63 3.00 -49.16
C THR A 3 31.61 2.30 -48.27
N ASN A 4 32.06 2.03 -47.08
CA ASN A 4 31.24 1.47 -46.00
C ASN A 4 30.37 2.56 -45.37
N ARG A 5 29.05 2.52 -45.51
CA ARG A 5 28.12 3.38 -44.80
C ARG A 5 27.61 2.67 -43.58
N SER A 6 28.14 3.05 -42.42
CA SER A 6 27.58 2.72 -41.10
C SER A 6 26.25 3.46 -40.94
N THR A 7 25.14 2.74 -40.85
CA THR A 7 23.86 3.27 -40.41
C THR A 7 23.80 3.18 -38.89
N ASN A 8 24.08 4.30 -38.23
CA ASN A 8 23.75 4.48 -36.82
C ASN A 8 22.23 4.60 -36.72
N GLY A 9 21.58 3.55 -36.24
CA GLY A 9 20.20 3.58 -35.80
C GLY A 9 20.12 4.34 -34.48
N SER A 10 19.79 5.63 -34.51
CA SER A 10 19.43 6.37 -33.32
C SER A 10 18.07 5.87 -32.85
N ALA A 11 18.04 5.22 -31.70
CA ALA A 11 16.81 4.93 -30.97
C ALA A 11 16.12 6.27 -30.68
N GLY A 12 14.99 6.52 -31.33
CA GLY A 12 14.22 7.75 -31.18
C GLY A 12 13.63 7.83 -29.78
N THR A 13 14.25 8.66 -28.94
CA THR A 13 13.65 9.13 -27.70
C THR A 13 12.42 9.96 -28.04
N SER A 14 11.23 9.43 -27.77
CA SER A 14 9.97 10.17 -27.84
C SER A 14 9.96 11.23 -26.71
N THR A 15 10.44 12.43 -27.02
CA THR A 15 10.49 13.57 -26.10
C THR A 15 9.17 14.33 -26.06
N GLY A 16 8.05 13.66 -25.87
CA GLY A 16 6.78 14.31 -25.53
C GLY A 16 6.70 14.52 -24.02
N THR A 17 6.64 15.78 -23.56
CA THR A 17 6.39 16.06 -22.14
C THR A 17 4.98 15.64 -21.77
N ALA A 18 4.83 14.61 -20.93
CA ALA A 18 3.54 14.22 -20.42
C ALA A 18 3.06 15.25 -19.36
N PRO A 19 1.78 15.64 -19.37
CA PRO A 19 1.28 16.59 -18.36
C PRO A 19 1.38 16.00 -16.94
N VAL A 20 1.13 14.70 -16.79
CA VAL A 20 1.16 13.98 -15.53
C VAL A 20 1.78 12.59 -15.72
N VAL A 21 2.84 12.30 -14.96
CA VAL A 21 3.40 10.96 -14.80
C VAL A 21 2.95 10.40 -13.45
N ILE A 22 2.41 9.18 -13.46
CA ILE A 22 1.92 8.44 -12.29
C ILE A 22 2.83 7.22 -12.10
N VAL A 23 3.48 7.10 -10.95
CA VAL A 23 4.33 5.98 -10.62
C VAL A 23 3.55 4.95 -9.81
N GLY A 24 3.26 3.80 -10.43
CA GLY A 24 2.48 2.69 -9.87
C GLY A 24 1.11 2.54 -10.53
N GLY A 25 0.80 1.34 -11.05
CA GLY A 25 -0.43 0.94 -11.75
C GLY A 25 -1.41 0.17 -10.87
N GLY A 26 -1.34 0.31 -9.55
CA GLY A 26 -2.33 -0.22 -8.60
C GLY A 26 -3.56 0.67 -8.49
N GLN A 27 -4.46 0.36 -7.54
CA GLN A 27 -5.71 1.11 -7.33
C GLN A 27 -5.51 2.62 -7.21
N ALA A 28 -4.43 3.06 -6.56
CA ALA A 28 -4.14 4.49 -6.37
C ALA A 28 -3.75 5.17 -7.69
N GLY A 29 -2.91 4.52 -8.48
CA GLY A 29 -2.50 5.03 -9.80
C GLY A 29 -3.64 5.06 -10.79
N LEU A 30 -4.42 3.99 -10.87
CA LEU A 30 -5.57 3.92 -11.78
C LEU A 30 -6.67 4.94 -11.42
N ALA A 31 -6.99 5.10 -10.13
CA ALA A 31 -7.91 6.14 -9.68
C ALA A 31 -7.37 7.56 -9.94
N THR A 32 -6.05 7.73 -9.86
CA THR A 32 -5.39 9.00 -10.21
C THR A 32 -5.48 9.27 -11.71
N ALA A 33 -5.21 8.26 -12.55
CA ALA A 33 -5.33 8.40 -14.00
C ALA A 33 -6.75 8.80 -14.42
N HIS A 34 -7.77 8.12 -13.89
CA HIS A 34 -9.17 8.52 -14.09
C HIS A 34 -9.43 9.96 -13.66
N THR A 35 -8.88 10.37 -12.51
CA THR A 35 -9.11 11.72 -11.97
C THR A 35 -8.42 12.79 -12.82
N VAL A 36 -7.22 12.52 -13.38
CA VAL A 36 -6.53 13.40 -14.33
C VAL A 36 -7.42 13.68 -15.53
N GLN A 37 -8.02 12.64 -16.11
CA GLN A 37 -8.95 12.76 -17.24
C GLN A 37 -10.21 13.55 -16.85
N ALA A 38 -10.85 13.19 -15.74
CA ALA A 38 -12.06 13.86 -15.25
C ALA A 38 -11.86 15.36 -14.92
N LEU A 39 -10.61 15.77 -14.68
CA LEU A 39 -10.23 17.17 -14.46
C LEU A 39 -9.74 17.88 -15.74
N GLY A 40 -9.72 17.20 -16.88
CA GLY A 40 -9.25 17.76 -18.15
C GLY A 40 -7.76 18.13 -18.15
N MET A 41 -6.93 17.33 -17.43
CA MET A 41 -5.49 17.60 -17.30
C MET A 41 -4.63 16.88 -18.36
N GLY A 42 -5.25 16.39 -19.43
CA GLY A 42 -4.61 15.65 -20.51
C GLY A 42 -4.54 14.15 -20.25
N ARG A 43 -3.85 13.43 -21.14
CA ARG A 43 -3.67 11.98 -21.07
C ARG A 43 -2.47 11.65 -20.16
N PRO A 44 -2.67 10.98 -19.01
CA PRO A 44 -1.58 10.65 -18.12
C PRO A 44 -0.75 9.47 -18.62
N VAL A 45 0.52 9.42 -18.23
CA VAL A 45 1.37 8.21 -18.34
C VAL A 45 1.40 7.53 -16.99
N VAL A 46 1.12 6.21 -16.95
CA VAL A 46 1.19 5.37 -15.76
C VAL A 46 2.34 4.38 -15.93
N LEU A 47 3.34 4.46 -15.06
CA LEU A 47 4.50 3.56 -15.06
C LEU A 47 4.31 2.48 -13.99
N GLU A 48 4.08 1.23 -14.42
CA GLU A 48 3.91 0.08 -13.53
C GLU A 48 5.11 -0.85 -13.64
N ALA A 49 5.66 -1.24 -12.49
CA ALA A 49 6.83 -2.12 -12.42
C ALA A 49 6.52 -3.59 -12.75
N ALA A 50 5.28 -4.03 -12.57
CA ALA A 50 4.84 -5.38 -12.89
C ALA A 50 4.46 -5.53 -14.38
N ASP A 51 4.25 -6.76 -14.81
CA ASP A 51 3.83 -7.12 -16.18
C ASP A 51 2.36 -6.78 -16.49
N ARG A 52 1.59 -6.41 -15.46
CA ARG A 52 0.17 -6.06 -15.56
C ARG A 52 -0.23 -4.97 -14.60
N PRO A 53 -1.28 -4.17 -14.93
CA PRO A 53 -1.84 -3.20 -13.99
C PRO A 53 -2.67 -3.94 -12.94
N ALA A 54 -2.29 -3.85 -11.70
CA ALA A 54 -2.98 -4.24 -10.46
C ALA A 54 -2.09 -3.97 -9.24
N GLY A 55 -0.89 -3.43 -9.44
CA GLY A 55 0.06 -3.11 -8.38
C GLY A 55 0.50 -4.35 -7.58
N SER A 56 0.37 -4.29 -6.26
CA SER A 56 0.78 -5.38 -5.37
C SER A 56 -0.26 -6.51 -5.19
N TRP A 57 -1.49 -6.35 -5.65
CA TRP A 57 -2.59 -7.30 -5.42
C TRP A 57 -2.27 -8.74 -5.83
N PRO A 58 -1.67 -9.02 -7.00
CA PRO A 58 -1.33 -10.39 -7.41
C PRO A 58 -0.32 -11.09 -6.49
N ARG A 59 0.38 -10.32 -5.64
CA ARG A 59 1.41 -10.83 -4.73
C ARG A 59 0.91 -11.12 -3.31
N TYR A 60 -0.35 -10.82 -2.99
CA TYR A 60 -0.91 -11.16 -1.70
C TYR A 60 -1.30 -12.64 -1.62
N TYR A 61 -1.52 -13.14 -0.40
CA TYR A 61 -1.88 -14.54 -0.15
C TYR A 61 -3.24 -14.91 -0.73
N ASP A 62 -3.41 -16.19 -1.05
CA ASP A 62 -4.53 -16.69 -1.85
C ASP A 62 -5.88 -16.53 -1.14
N GLY A 63 -5.90 -16.77 0.17
CA GLY A 63 -7.11 -16.63 1.00
C GLY A 63 -7.48 -15.19 1.36
N LEU A 64 -6.80 -14.16 0.82
CA LEU A 64 -7.12 -12.77 1.15
C LEU A 64 -8.50 -12.37 0.60
N THR A 65 -9.34 -11.89 1.50
CA THR A 65 -10.60 -11.22 1.16
C THR A 65 -10.61 -9.80 1.69
N LEU A 66 -11.29 -8.91 0.96
CA LEU A 66 -11.51 -7.55 1.46
C LEU A 66 -12.38 -7.58 2.72
N PHE A 67 -12.16 -6.64 3.61
CA PHE A 67 -13.04 -6.40 4.75
C PHE A 67 -14.08 -5.30 4.50
N SER A 68 -14.13 -4.74 3.28
CA SER A 68 -15.21 -3.85 2.82
C SER A 68 -16.02 -4.54 1.73
N PRO A 69 -17.37 -4.44 1.77
CA PRO A 69 -18.22 -5.09 0.78
C PRO A 69 -18.02 -4.48 -0.61
N ALA A 70 -18.33 -5.24 -1.66
CA ALA A 70 -18.13 -4.87 -3.07
C ALA A 70 -18.69 -3.49 -3.40
N ARG A 71 -19.92 -3.17 -2.94
CA ARG A 71 -20.54 -1.84 -3.11
C ARG A 71 -19.73 -0.68 -2.51
N ARG A 72 -18.76 -0.97 -1.63
CA ARG A 72 -17.87 0.00 -0.98
C ARG A 72 -16.42 -0.16 -1.38
N SER A 73 -16.16 -0.95 -2.43
CA SER A 73 -14.80 -1.30 -2.88
C SER A 73 -14.58 -0.93 -4.35
N ALA A 74 -15.37 0.01 -4.87
CA ALA A 74 -15.33 0.43 -6.27
C ALA A 74 -14.41 1.63 -6.50
N LEU A 75 -13.78 1.67 -7.67
CA LEU A 75 -13.14 2.85 -8.23
C LEU A 75 -14.15 3.73 -8.98
N PRO A 76 -13.83 5.02 -9.25
CA PRO A 76 -14.74 5.94 -9.90
C PRO A 76 -15.23 5.45 -11.26
N GLY A 77 -16.52 5.57 -11.51
CA GLY A 77 -17.10 5.23 -12.81
C GLY A 77 -17.28 3.74 -13.11
N ALA A 78 -16.83 2.84 -12.22
CA ALA A 78 -16.98 1.41 -12.41
C ALA A 78 -17.37 0.71 -11.09
N PRO A 79 -18.63 0.30 -10.91
CA PRO A 79 -19.02 -0.48 -9.74
C PRO A 79 -18.23 -1.79 -9.69
N PHE A 80 -17.96 -2.29 -8.47
CA PHE A 80 -17.34 -3.60 -8.31
C PHE A 80 -18.36 -4.69 -8.71
N PRO A 81 -17.97 -5.68 -9.51
CA PRO A 81 -18.89 -6.74 -9.98
C PRO A 81 -19.29 -7.69 -8.85
N GLY A 82 -20.33 -8.50 -9.10
CA GLY A 82 -20.80 -9.56 -8.21
C GLY A 82 -21.80 -9.08 -7.15
N ASP A 83 -21.87 -9.83 -6.02
CA ASP A 83 -22.76 -9.50 -4.92
C ASP A 83 -22.35 -8.18 -4.24
N PRO A 84 -23.20 -7.15 -4.24
CA PRO A 84 -22.86 -5.86 -3.63
C PRO A 84 -22.54 -5.94 -2.13
N ASP A 85 -23.07 -6.93 -1.41
CA ASP A 85 -22.85 -7.15 0.02
C ASP A 85 -21.75 -8.19 0.30
N GLY A 86 -21.27 -8.89 -0.73
CA GLY A 86 -20.15 -9.82 -0.68
C GLY A 86 -18.82 -9.09 -0.44
N TYR A 87 -17.86 -9.82 0.09
CA TYR A 87 -16.48 -9.33 0.32
C TYR A 87 -15.57 -9.89 -0.77
N PRO A 88 -15.09 -9.06 -1.70
CA PRO A 88 -14.29 -9.52 -2.83
C PRO A 88 -13.02 -10.25 -2.40
N ALA A 89 -12.72 -11.36 -3.09
CA ALA A 89 -11.46 -12.07 -2.95
C ALA A 89 -10.34 -11.33 -3.70
N ARG A 90 -9.08 -11.64 -3.36
CA ARG A 90 -7.89 -11.07 -4.00
C ARG A 90 -7.95 -11.13 -5.54
N ASP A 91 -8.29 -12.29 -6.10
CA ASP A 91 -8.29 -12.47 -7.55
C ASP A 91 -9.40 -11.69 -8.24
N GLU A 92 -10.54 -11.51 -7.58
CA GLU A 92 -11.59 -10.62 -8.06
C GLU A 92 -11.14 -9.16 -8.09
N VAL A 93 -10.35 -8.72 -7.08
CA VAL A 93 -9.74 -7.39 -7.10
C VAL A 93 -8.74 -7.25 -8.23
N VAL A 94 -7.89 -8.26 -8.47
CA VAL A 94 -6.92 -8.26 -9.57
C VAL A 94 -7.64 -8.15 -10.92
N ALA A 95 -8.66 -8.96 -11.14
CA ALA A 95 -9.46 -8.94 -12.37
C ALA A 95 -10.17 -7.59 -12.56
N TYR A 96 -10.77 -7.06 -11.50
CA TYR A 96 -11.43 -5.75 -11.49
C TYR A 96 -10.48 -4.61 -11.86
N LEU A 97 -9.27 -4.59 -11.29
CA LEU A 97 -8.29 -3.55 -11.58
C LEU A 97 -7.74 -3.64 -13.01
N ALA A 98 -7.53 -4.85 -13.53
CA ALA A 98 -7.08 -5.06 -14.89
C ALA A 98 -8.17 -4.61 -15.91
N ASP A 99 -9.41 -4.96 -15.68
CA ASP A 99 -10.55 -4.51 -16.49
C ASP A 99 -10.74 -2.98 -16.37
N TYR A 100 -10.61 -2.41 -15.18
CA TYR A 100 -10.66 -0.97 -14.99
C TYR A 100 -9.57 -0.24 -15.78
N ALA A 101 -8.33 -0.74 -15.75
CA ALA A 101 -7.20 -0.19 -16.48
C ALA A 101 -7.44 -0.19 -18.00
N SER A 102 -8.04 -1.24 -18.55
CA SER A 102 -8.31 -1.35 -19.99
C SER A 102 -9.30 -0.31 -20.54
N ARG A 103 -10.11 0.28 -19.66
CA ARG A 103 -11.12 1.30 -20.02
C ARG A 103 -10.61 2.74 -19.85
N LEU A 104 -9.41 2.94 -19.29
CA LEU A 104 -8.85 4.26 -19.10
C LEU A 104 -8.19 4.77 -20.39
N ASP A 105 -8.44 6.01 -20.76
CA ASP A 105 -7.66 6.72 -21.78
C ASP A 105 -6.34 7.22 -21.18
N ALA A 106 -5.45 6.31 -20.81
CA ALA A 106 -4.15 6.57 -20.23
C ALA A 106 -3.07 5.79 -20.99
N ASP A 107 -1.85 6.29 -21.01
CA ASP A 107 -0.70 5.51 -21.48
C ASP A 107 -0.18 4.67 -20.31
N ILE A 108 -0.66 3.43 -20.18
CA ILE A 108 -0.27 2.52 -19.10
C ILE A 108 0.86 1.64 -19.60
N ARG A 109 2.05 1.83 -19.04
CA ARG A 109 3.25 1.08 -19.37
C ARG A 109 3.62 0.12 -18.25
N THR A 110 3.47 -1.16 -18.52
CA THR A 110 3.88 -2.26 -17.63
C THR A 110 5.34 -2.64 -17.86
N GLY A 111 5.99 -3.27 -16.89
CA GLY A 111 7.43 -3.55 -16.93
C GLY A 111 8.33 -2.32 -16.72
N HIS A 112 7.76 -1.14 -16.50
CA HIS A 112 8.48 0.13 -16.39
C HIS A 112 8.69 0.51 -14.92
N ARG A 113 9.65 -0.14 -14.28
CA ARG A 113 10.04 0.21 -12.90
C ARG A 113 10.80 1.53 -12.88
N VAL A 114 10.24 2.52 -12.20
CA VAL A 114 10.93 3.80 -11.97
C VAL A 114 12.03 3.60 -10.94
N GLU A 115 13.25 3.98 -11.31
CA GLU A 115 14.44 3.96 -10.46
C GLU A 115 14.66 5.29 -9.76
N ARG A 116 14.41 6.39 -10.47
CA ARG A 116 14.68 7.75 -9.98
C ARG A 116 13.71 8.77 -10.54
N VAL A 117 13.35 9.73 -9.71
CA VAL A 117 12.69 10.97 -10.13
C VAL A 117 13.57 12.16 -9.75
N SER A 118 13.82 13.05 -10.69
CA SER A 118 14.58 14.28 -10.48
C SER A 118 13.77 15.50 -10.91
N ALA A 119 14.00 16.64 -10.25
CA ALA A 119 13.44 17.92 -10.66
C ALA A 119 14.29 18.52 -11.76
N THR A 120 13.64 19.11 -12.77
CA THR A 120 14.32 19.85 -13.85
C THR A 120 14.47 21.33 -13.49
N GLY A 121 15.48 22.00 -14.06
CA GLY A 121 15.67 23.45 -13.89
C GLY A 121 14.52 24.30 -14.43
N SER A 122 13.66 23.73 -15.30
CA SER A 122 12.47 24.39 -15.86
C SER A 122 11.22 24.25 -14.97
N GLY A 123 11.32 23.59 -13.82
CA GLY A 123 10.21 23.45 -12.86
C GLY A 123 9.33 22.20 -13.07
N GLY A 124 9.74 21.26 -13.92
CA GLY A 124 9.13 19.94 -14.09
C GLY A 124 9.93 18.83 -13.45
N PHE A 125 9.68 17.59 -13.90
CA PHE A 125 10.33 16.38 -13.40
C PHE A 125 10.74 15.46 -14.55
N GLU A 126 11.74 14.64 -14.29
CA GLU A 126 12.11 13.49 -15.10
C GLU A 126 12.00 12.23 -14.24
N ALA A 127 11.20 11.26 -14.69
CA ALA A 127 11.15 9.91 -14.14
C ALA A 127 11.98 8.99 -15.04
N VAL A 128 12.98 8.33 -14.46
CA VAL A 128 13.89 7.42 -15.16
C VAL A 128 13.59 6.01 -14.71
N THR A 129 13.38 5.11 -15.66
CA THR A 129 13.18 3.68 -15.39
C THR A 129 14.51 2.95 -15.24
N VAL A 130 14.47 1.74 -14.69
CA VAL A 130 15.65 0.85 -14.56
C VAL A 130 16.31 0.60 -15.91
N ASP A 131 15.52 0.56 -17.00
CA ASP A 131 16.01 0.33 -18.38
C ASP A 131 16.57 1.60 -19.03
N GLY A 132 16.54 2.74 -18.29
CA GLY A 132 17.08 4.02 -18.75
C GLY A 132 16.10 4.86 -19.58
N GLU A 133 14.85 4.46 -19.76
CA GLU A 133 13.83 5.34 -20.37
C GLU A 133 13.55 6.56 -19.49
N VAL A 134 13.37 7.72 -20.15
CA VAL A 134 13.14 8.99 -19.47
C VAL A 134 11.75 9.52 -19.82
N PHE A 135 10.96 9.84 -18.81
CA PHE A 135 9.63 10.42 -18.92
C PHE A 135 9.64 11.81 -18.30
N ALA A 136 9.59 12.83 -19.14
CA ALA A 136 9.46 14.22 -18.70
C ALA A 136 8.01 14.53 -18.32
N ALA A 137 7.79 15.21 -17.21
CA ALA A 137 6.46 15.55 -16.70
C ALA A 137 6.41 16.92 -16.03
N SER A 138 5.26 17.61 -16.15
CA SER A 138 4.96 18.79 -15.33
C SER A 138 4.58 18.41 -13.90
N LEU A 139 3.91 17.28 -13.73
CA LEU A 139 3.46 16.76 -12.43
C LEU A 139 3.86 15.29 -12.30
N VAL A 140 4.31 14.90 -11.10
CA VAL A 140 4.55 13.50 -10.75
C VAL A 140 3.66 13.11 -9.56
N ILE A 141 2.96 11.98 -9.71
CA ILE A 141 2.16 11.39 -8.63
C ILE A 141 2.78 10.05 -8.22
N ALA A 142 3.33 9.99 -7.02
CA ALA A 142 3.80 8.77 -6.39
C ALA A 142 2.59 7.96 -5.90
N ALA A 143 2.23 6.90 -6.62
CA ALA A 143 1.08 6.04 -6.37
C ALA A 143 1.49 4.58 -6.11
N THR A 144 2.72 4.34 -5.65
CA THR A 144 3.29 3.01 -5.34
C THR A 144 2.71 2.40 -4.06
N GLY A 145 1.87 3.14 -3.35
CA GLY A 145 1.14 2.67 -2.16
C GLY A 145 2.02 2.51 -0.91
N GLY A 146 1.37 2.12 0.18
CA GLY A 146 2.01 1.91 1.49
C GLY A 146 2.46 0.47 1.76
N PHE A 147 2.15 -0.48 0.87
CA PHE A 147 2.32 -1.91 1.10
C PHE A 147 3.28 -2.59 0.11
N SER A 148 4.18 -1.83 -0.48
CA SER A 148 5.11 -2.33 -1.50
C SER A 148 6.41 -2.89 -0.93
N ARG A 149 6.84 -2.43 0.25
CA ARG A 149 8.11 -2.82 0.88
C ARG A 149 7.87 -3.51 2.22
N PRO A 150 8.13 -4.83 2.35
CA PRO A 150 8.02 -5.56 3.61
C PRO A 150 8.90 -4.95 4.71
N HIS A 151 8.32 -4.73 5.90
CA HIS A 151 9.08 -4.27 7.05
C HIS A 151 9.53 -5.46 7.88
N ARG A 152 10.84 -5.75 7.87
CA ARG A 152 11.48 -6.78 8.70
C ARG A 152 12.18 -6.09 9.86
N PRO A 153 11.62 -6.12 11.08
CA PRO A 153 12.29 -5.56 12.25
C PRO A 153 13.49 -6.42 12.65
N GLU A 154 14.47 -5.81 13.24
CA GLU A 154 15.52 -6.52 13.98
C GLU A 154 14.90 -7.16 15.22
N LEU A 155 15.02 -8.46 15.33
CA LEU A 155 14.58 -9.23 16.50
C LEU A 155 15.77 -10.03 17.04
N PRO A 156 16.00 -10.03 18.37
CA PRO A 156 17.15 -10.72 18.93
C PRO A 156 17.18 -12.21 18.54
N GLY A 157 18.27 -12.64 17.92
CA GLY A 157 18.50 -14.01 17.48
C GLY A 157 17.82 -14.40 16.16
N LEU A 158 17.16 -13.50 15.45
CA LEU A 158 16.46 -13.81 14.20
C LEU A 158 17.42 -14.31 13.10
N ASP A 159 18.59 -13.69 12.99
CA ASP A 159 19.59 -14.05 11.97
C ASP A 159 20.23 -15.41 12.22
N ALA A 160 20.25 -15.87 13.47
CA ALA A 160 20.79 -17.17 13.89
C ALA A 160 19.68 -18.24 14.04
N PHE A 161 18.43 -17.92 13.75
CA PHE A 161 17.34 -18.88 13.84
C PHE A 161 17.47 -19.96 12.78
N SER A 162 17.50 -21.21 13.19
CA SER A 162 17.73 -22.36 12.29
C SER A 162 16.48 -22.84 11.56
N GLY A 163 15.29 -22.34 11.92
CA GLY A 163 14.04 -22.61 11.23
C GLY A 163 13.79 -21.68 10.04
N THR A 164 12.60 -21.73 9.50
CA THR A 164 12.19 -20.88 8.37
C THR A 164 11.75 -19.50 8.85
N VAL A 165 12.33 -18.42 8.28
CA VAL A 165 11.87 -17.04 8.47
C VAL A 165 11.27 -16.51 7.18
N LEU A 166 10.04 -16.05 7.22
CA LEU A 166 9.38 -15.41 6.07
C LEU A 166 8.58 -14.18 6.50
N HIS A 167 8.37 -13.25 5.58
CA HIS A 167 7.44 -12.15 5.77
C HIS A 167 6.05 -12.51 5.21
N SER A 168 4.97 -11.88 5.72
CA SER A 168 3.61 -12.07 5.19
C SER A 168 3.48 -11.80 3.68
N ALA A 169 4.41 -11.05 3.09
CA ALA A 169 4.52 -10.85 1.64
C ALA A 169 4.94 -12.12 0.87
N GLU A 170 5.56 -13.07 1.55
CA GLU A 170 6.06 -14.33 0.97
C GLU A 170 5.10 -15.49 1.26
N TYR A 171 4.19 -15.29 2.20
CA TYR A 171 3.13 -16.25 2.49
C TYR A 171 2.10 -16.27 1.35
N ARG A 172 1.71 -17.47 0.89
CA ARG A 172 0.72 -17.67 -0.16
C ARG A 172 -0.47 -18.50 0.28
N ARG A 173 -0.22 -19.65 0.91
CA ARG A 173 -1.21 -20.65 1.24
C ARG A 173 -0.75 -21.53 2.40
N PRO A 174 -1.66 -22.20 3.11
CA PRO A 174 -1.32 -22.90 4.35
C PRO A 174 -0.65 -24.28 4.17
N GLU A 175 -0.81 -24.95 3.03
CA GLU A 175 -0.38 -26.34 2.84
C GLU A 175 1.11 -26.59 3.12
N PRO A 176 2.05 -25.70 2.75
CA PRO A 176 3.48 -25.90 3.06
C PRO A 176 3.80 -25.91 4.55
N PHE A 177 2.88 -25.49 5.39
CA PHE A 177 3.05 -25.37 6.84
C PHE A 177 2.30 -26.47 7.63
N ALA A 178 1.71 -27.45 6.94
CA ALA A 178 0.96 -28.52 7.58
C ALA A 178 1.81 -29.26 8.63
N GLY A 179 1.25 -29.45 9.83
CA GLY A 179 1.89 -30.10 10.97
C GLY A 179 3.01 -29.30 11.65
N ARG A 180 3.35 -28.11 11.13
CA ARG A 180 4.45 -27.30 11.68
C ARG A 180 4.01 -26.48 12.89
N ARG A 181 5.02 -26.09 13.68
CA ARG A 181 4.88 -25.11 14.76
C ARG A 181 5.26 -23.72 14.23
N VAL A 182 4.28 -22.81 14.15
CA VAL A 182 4.41 -21.49 13.54
C VAL A 182 4.22 -20.38 14.58
N VAL A 183 5.14 -19.44 14.65
CA VAL A 183 4.99 -18.20 15.41
C VAL A 183 4.83 -17.05 14.44
N ILE A 184 3.70 -16.32 14.53
CA ILE A 184 3.42 -15.13 13.70
C ILE A 184 3.68 -13.89 14.54
N VAL A 185 4.63 -13.06 14.10
CA VAL A 185 4.97 -11.80 14.74
C VAL A 185 4.10 -10.68 14.17
N GLY A 186 3.18 -10.16 14.97
CA GLY A 186 2.30 -9.07 14.55
C GLY A 186 0.88 -9.19 15.10
N GLY A 187 0.12 -8.10 15.04
CA GLY A 187 -1.24 -8.04 15.57
C GLY A 187 -2.21 -7.25 14.67
N GLY A 188 -1.87 -7.05 13.39
CA GLY A 188 -2.74 -6.42 12.40
C GLY A 188 -3.62 -7.42 11.63
N ASN A 189 -4.38 -6.93 10.65
CA ASN A 189 -5.30 -7.76 9.87
C ASN A 189 -4.60 -8.96 9.23
N SER A 190 -3.46 -8.77 8.53
CA SER A 190 -2.74 -9.86 7.90
C SER A 190 -2.26 -10.91 8.92
N ALA A 191 -1.77 -10.48 10.10
CA ALA A 191 -1.34 -11.41 11.14
C ALA A 191 -2.47 -12.33 11.58
N VAL A 192 -3.65 -11.74 11.84
CA VAL A 192 -4.81 -12.51 12.35
C VAL A 192 -5.42 -13.36 11.24
N GLN A 193 -5.60 -12.84 10.03
CA GLN A 193 -6.16 -13.62 8.91
C GLN A 193 -5.28 -14.83 8.57
N ILE A 194 -3.96 -14.63 8.44
CA ILE A 194 -3.01 -15.72 8.18
C ILE A 194 -2.99 -16.72 9.35
N ALA A 195 -3.05 -16.22 10.60
CA ALA A 195 -3.06 -17.10 11.76
C ALA A 195 -4.31 -18.01 11.80
N ILE A 196 -5.48 -17.45 11.50
CA ILE A 196 -6.74 -18.21 11.43
C ILE A 196 -6.69 -19.26 10.31
N GLU A 197 -6.21 -18.88 9.12
CA GLU A 197 -6.06 -19.80 8.00
C GLU A 197 -5.08 -20.94 8.32
N LEU A 198 -3.91 -20.60 8.85
CA LEU A 198 -2.88 -21.58 9.22
C LEU A 198 -3.31 -22.51 10.38
N ALA A 199 -4.15 -22.04 11.30
CA ALA A 199 -4.56 -22.83 12.47
C ALA A 199 -5.35 -24.09 12.11
N ALA A 200 -5.92 -24.17 10.91
CA ALA A 200 -6.54 -25.39 10.38
C ALA A 200 -5.51 -26.47 9.98
N HIS A 201 -4.24 -26.09 9.79
CA HIS A 201 -3.19 -26.95 9.24
C HIS A 201 -1.98 -27.09 10.17
N ALA A 202 -1.77 -26.16 11.10
CA ALA A 202 -0.57 -26.01 11.90
C ALA A 202 -0.89 -25.61 13.35
N ARG A 203 0.10 -25.71 14.25
CA ARG A 203 0.03 -25.07 15.58
C ARG A 203 0.54 -23.65 15.47
N VAL A 204 -0.31 -22.66 15.75
CA VAL A 204 -0.03 -21.25 15.49
C VAL A 204 -0.12 -20.44 16.78
N THR A 205 0.89 -19.60 17.05
CA THR A 205 0.85 -18.55 18.08
C THR A 205 1.04 -17.19 17.46
N LEU A 206 0.18 -16.25 17.81
CA LEU A 206 0.37 -14.81 17.55
C LEU A 206 1.25 -14.21 18.65
N ALA A 207 2.49 -13.82 18.31
CA ALA A 207 3.39 -13.05 19.17
C ALA A 207 3.16 -11.57 18.99
N THR A 208 2.62 -10.88 20.00
CA THR A 208 2.20 -9.47 19.86
C THR A 208 2.75 -8.59 20.98
N ARG A 209 3.16 -7.37 20.64
CA ARG A 209 3.63 -6.38 21.64
C ARG A 209 2.51 -5.86 22.54
N HIS A 210 1.29 -5.81 22.00
CA HIS A 210 0.10 -5.33 22.71
C HIS A 210 -1.04 -6.32 22.51
N PRO A 211 -2.05 -6.33 23.39
CA PRO A 211 -3.28 -7.10 23.17
C PRO A 211 -3.92 -6.74 21.82
N LEU A 212 -4.50 -7.75 21.15
CA LEU A 212 -5.23 -7.56 19.91
C LEU A 212 -6.45 -6.68 20.17
N ARG A 213 -6.69 -5.78 19.24
CA ARG A 213 -7.86 -4.90 19.24
C ARG A 213 -8.72 -5.24 18.03
N PHE A 214 -9.98 -5.49 18.28
CA PHE A 214 -10.93 -5.87 17.25
C PHE A 214 -11.98 -4.78 17.04
N MET A 215 -12.34 -4.58 15.78
CA MET A 215 -13.50 -3.78 15.36
C MET A 215 -14.48 -4.75 14.71
N ALA A 216 -15.71 -4.78 15.21
CA ALA A 216 -16.72 -5.66 14.66
C ALA A 216 -17.03 -5.29 13.19
N GLN A 217 -17.02 -6.28 12.31
CA GLN A 217 -17.37 -6.12 10.90
C GLN A 217 -18.83 -5.70 10.72
N ARG A 218 -19.71 -6.17 11.62
CA ARG A 218 -21.13 -5.85 11.59
C ARG A 218 -21.57 -5.21 12.91
N VAL A 219 -22.31 -4.09 12.78
CA VAL A 219 -22.89 -3.34 13.89
C VAL A 219 -24.38 -3.12 13.57
N LEU A 220 -25.25 -3.49 14.50
CA LEU A 220 -26.72 -3.44 14.31
C LEU A 220 -27.17 -4.17 13.02
N GLY A 221 -26.61 -5.35 12.75
CA GLY A 221 -26.94 -6.17 11.59
C GLY A 221 -26.42 -5.65 10.23
N ARG A 222 -25.73 -4.51 10.20
CA ARG A 222 -25.18 -3.88 9.00
C ARG A 222 -23.66 -3.83 9.06
N ASP A 223 -23.03 -3.85 7.87
CA ASP A 223 -21.59 -3.67 7.76
C ASP A 223 -21.13 -2.33 8.32
N ILE A 224 -20.00 -2.32 9.04
CA ILE A 224 -19.44 -1.13 9.70
C ILE A 224 -19.15 0.00 8.70
N HIS A 225 -18.79 -0.32 7.44
CA HIS A 225 -18.49 0.68 6.42
C HIS A 225 -19.73 1.49 6.01
N LEU A 226 -20.96 0.95 6.22
CA LEU A 226 -22.18 1.75 6.06
C LEU A 226 -22.22 2.88 7.08
N TRP A 227 -21.89 2.58 8.34
CA TRP A 227 -21.93 3.55 9.44
C TRP A 227 -20.80 4.58 9.31
N LEU A 228 -19.57 4.11 9.01
CA LEU A 228 -18.42 4.98 8.77
C LEU A 228 -18.71 5.99 7.65
N HIS A 229 -19.33 5.53 6.56
CA HIS A 229 -19.72 6.40 5.44
C HIS A 229 -20.85 7.37 5.81
N ARG A 230 -21.93 6.89 6.45
CA ARG A 230 -23.06 7.73 6.84
C ARG A 230 -22.68 8.83 7.84
N THR A 231 -21.78 8.53 8.75
CA THR A 231 -21.29 9.48 9.76
C THR A 231 -20.18 10.39 9.25
N GLY A 232 -19.64 10.11 8.05
CA GLY A 232 -18.47 10.81 7.52
C GLY A 232 -17.14 10.47 8.19
N LEU A 233 -17.12 9.58 9.18
CA LEU A 233 -15.90 9.17 9.90
C LEU A 233 -14.85 8.51 8.97
N ASP A 234 -15.33 7.88 7.89
CA ASP A 234 -14.48 7.23 6.89
C ASP A 234 -13.51 8.20 6.18
N THR A 235 -13.96 9.45 6.00
CA THR A 235 -13.23 10.50 5.29
C THR A 235 -12.73 11.63 6.18
N ALA A 236 -13.06 11.62 7.47
CA ALA A 236 -12.68 12.64 8.43
C ALA A 236 -11.25 12.44 8.95
N GLY A 237 -10.31 13.32 8.59
CA GLY A 237 -8.92 13.25 9.05
C GLY A 237 -8.77 13.32 10.56
N TRP A 238 -9.62 14.07 11.24
CA TRP A 238 -9.65 14.18 12.71
C TRP A 238 -10.10 12.91 13.42
N ALA A 239 -10.78 11.99 12.72
CA ALA A 239 -11.28 10.75 13.31
C ALA A 239 -10.20 9.70 13.62
N ARG A 240 -8.94 9.92 13.20
CA ARG A 240 -7.84 8.98 13.42
C ARG A 240 -7.68 8.58 14.89
N PRO A 241 -7.59 9.48 15.87
CA PRO A 241 -7.47 9.08 17.28
C PRO A 241 -8.67 8.25 17.76
N LEU A 242 -9.88 8.58 17.30
CA LEU A 242 -11.09 7.85 17.64
C LEU A 242 -11.08 6.42 17.08
N LEU A 243 -10.75 6.26 15.81
CA LEU A 243 -10.76 4.97 15.12
C LEU A 243 -9.57 4.07 15.53
N THR A 244 -8.41 4.65 15.81
CA THR A 244 -7.21 3.88 16.19
C THR A 244 -7.00 3.78 17.70
N GLY A 245 -7.65 4.65 18.50
CA GLY A 245 -7.40 4.80 19.94
C GLY A 245 -5.92 5.04 20.24
N GLY A 246 -5.17 5.66 19.32
CA GLY A 246 -3.73 5.94 19.45
C GLY A 246 -2.80 4.72 19.32
N LYS A 247 -3.33 3.52 19.09
CA LYS A 247 -2.58 2.24 19.15
C LYS A 247 -2.56 1.46 17.82
N GLY A 248 -2.76 2.13 16.69
CA GLY A 248 -2.82 1.50 15.37
C GLY A 248 -4.23 1.06 14.96
N THR A 249 -4.38 0.66 13.70
CA THR A 249 -5.66 0.22 13.13
C THR A 249 -6.10 -1.10 13.77
N PRO A 250 -7.34 -1.19 14.31
CA PRO A 250 -7.87 -2.44 14.85
C PRO A 250 -8.06 -3.49 13.76
N VAL A 251 -8.03 -4.76 14.16
CA VAL A 251 -8.36 -5.89 13.27
C VAL A 251 -9.85 -5.90 13.00
N MET A 252 -10.23 -5.98 11.73
CA MET A 252 -11.63 -6.14 11.34
C MET A 252 -12.06 -7.58 11.63
N ASP A 253 -12.94 -7.74 12.62
CA ASP A 253 -13.41 -9.05 13.03
C ASP A 253 -14.69 -9.42 12.28
N THR A 254 -14.61 -10.43 11.45
CA THR A 254 -15.75 -10.99 10.70
C THR A 254 -16.80 -11.65 11.59
N GLY A 255 -16.57 -11.69 12.90
CA GLY A 255 -17.43 -12.31 13.91
C GLY A 255 -16.92 -13.65 14.43
N THR A 256 -15.77 -14.13 13.93
CA THR A 256 -15.20 -15.43 14.30
C THR A 256 -13.76 -15.35 14.83
N TYR A 257 -13.02 -14.29 14.53
CA TYR A 257 -11.58 -14.22 14.83
C TYR A 257 -11.30 -14.23 16.32
N ARG A 258 -12.01 -13.40 17.08
CA ARG A 258 -11.87 -13.32 18.53
C ARG A 258 -12.17 -14.66 19.19
N ASP A 259 -13.28 -15.31 18.80
CA ASP A 259 -13.72 -16.58 19.35
C ASP A 259 -12.75 -17.73 18.99
N THR A 260 -12.22 -17.72 17.76
CA THR A 260 -11.25 -18.73 17.33
C THR A 260 -9.95 -18.61 18.12
N ILE A 261 -9.45 -17.39 18.33
CA ILE A 261 -8.24 -17.17 19.13
C ILE A 261 -8.49 -17.55 20.60
N ALA A 262 -9.67 -17.30 21.14
CA ALA A 262 -10.04 -17.67 22.50
C ALA A 262 -10.09 -19.20 22.71
N LYS A 263 -10.29 -19.99 21.64
CA LYS A 263 -10.23 -21.47 21.67
C LYS A 263 -8.79 -22.02 21.71
N GLY A 264 -7.78 -21.18 21.54
CA GLY A 264 -6.37 -21.51 21.75
C GLY A 264 -5.60 -22.01 20.53
N ASN A 265 -6.20 -22.07 19.31
CA ASN A 265 -5.46 -22.27 18.08
C ASN A 265 -6.12 -21.46 16.94
N PRO A 266 -5.53 -20.33 16.50
CA PRO A 266 -4.26 -19.77 17.02
C PRO A 266 -4.42 -19.24 18.45
N ASP A 267 -3.41 -19.43 19.30
CA ASP A 267 -3.32 -18.75 20.59
C ASP A 267 -2.60 -17.40 20.44
N ARG A 268 -2.65 -16.59 21.48
CA ARG A 268 -1.94 -15.30 21.52
C ARG A 268 -1.04 -15.22 22.74
N ARG A 269 0.25 -14.91 22.53
CA ARG A 269 1.21 -14.65 23.61
C ARG A 269 1.81 -13.24 23.51
N PRO A 270 2.29 -12.64 24.60
CA PRO A 270 3.19 -11.50 24.54
C PRO A 270 4.39 -11.78 23.65
N MET A 271 5.02 -10.73 23.11
CA MET A 271 6.20 -10.87 22.28
C MET A 271 7.29 -11.65 23.01
N PHE A 272 7.97 -12.53 22.31
CA PHE A 272 9.13 -13.26 22.82
C PHE A 272 10.33 -12.30 23.03
N THR A 273 11.28 -12.72 23.84
CA THR A 273 12.49 -11.93 24.15
C THR A 273 13.60 -12.14 23.14
N ARG A 274 13.77 -13.38 22.64
CA ARG A 274 14.75 -13.74 21.62
C ARG A 274 14.43 -15.07 20.95
N LEU A 275 15.12 -15.33 19.87
CA LEU A 275 15.27 -16.64 19.26
C LEU A 275 16.63 -17.23 19.66
N ASP A 276 16.69 -18.56 19.83
CA ASP A 276 17.89 -19.27 20.29
C ASP A 276 17.96 -20.63 19.56
N GLY A 277 18.74 -20.72 18.48
CA GLY A 277 18.75 -21.87 17.59
C GLY A 277 17.38 -22.09 16.93
N ASP A 278 16.74 -23.24 17.21
CA ASP A 278 15.40 -23.57 16.74
C ASP A 278 14.28 -23.24 17.76
N GLN A 279 14.59 -22.48 18.81
CA GLN A 279 13.68 -22.19 19.91
C GLN A 279 13.30 -20.71 19.99
N VAL A 280 12.08 -20.46 20.40
CA VAL A 280 11.61 -19.17 20.90
C VAL A 280 11.73 -19.13 22.41
N VAL A 281 12.32 -18.07 22.97
CA VAL A 281 12.37 -17.76 24.40
C VAL A 281 11.31 -16.71 24.71
N TRP A 282 10.25 -17.11 25.39
CA TRP A 282 9.14 -16.22 25.72
C TRP A 282 9.48 -15.28 26.89
N SER A 283 8.65 -14.25 27.09
CA SER A 283 8.83 -13.29 28.18
C SER A 283 8.78 -13.89 29.58
N ASP A 284 8.10 -15.02 29.76
CA ASP A 284 8.04 -15.83 30.98
C ASP A 284 9.22 -16.81 31.12
N GLN A 285 10.25 -16.68 30.29
CA GLN A 285 11.44 -17.54 30.20
C GLN A 285 11.16 -18.98 29.72
N THR A 286 9.93 -19.33 29.41
CA THR A 286 9.65 -20.62 28.80
C THR A 286 10.28 -20.70 27.40
N ARG A 287 10.74 -21.89 27.03
CA ARG A 287 11.35 -22.17 25.72
C ARG A 287 10.46 -23.12 24.95
N GLU A 288 10.36 -22.89 23.67
CA GLU A 288 9.55 -23.72 22.79
C GLU A 288 10.22 -23.86 21.43
N ARG A 289 10.30 -25.09 20.94
CA ARG A 289 10.78 -25.36 19.58
C ARG A 289 9.78 -24.86 18.56
N VAL A 290 10.27 -24.14 17.53
CA VAL A 290 9.46 -23.52 16.49
C VAL A 290 10.09 -23.80 15.14
N ASP A 291 9.28 -24.22 14.16
CA ASP A 291 9.73 -24.53 12.82
C ASP A 291 9.75 -23.27 11.94
N VAL A 292 8.83 -22.32 12.20
CA VAL A 292 8.61 -21.16 11.32
C VAL A 292 8.34 -19.90 12.14
N VAL A 293 9.04 -18.82 11.80
CA VAL A 293 8.73 -17.45 12.23
C VAL A 293 8.20 -16.65 11.04
N LEU A 294 6.92 -16.28 11.08
CA LEU A 294 6.28 -15.48 10.06
C LEU A 294 6.14 -14.03 10.53
N LEU A 295 6.81 -13.11 9.84
CA LEU A 295 6.80 -11.67 10.15
C LEU A 295 5.59 -11.02 9.47
N ALA A 296 4.52 -10.77 10.21
CA ALA A 296 3.36 -9.97 9.78
C ALA A 296 3.47 -8.55 10.36
N THR A 297 4.64 -7.96 10.19
CA THR A 297 5.09 -6.72 10.83
C THR A 297 4.80 -5.47 9.99
N GLY A 298 4.02 -5.63 8.93
CA GLY A 298 3.57 -4.56 8.05
C GLY A 298 4.58 -4.18 6.97
N TYR A 299 4.36 -3.02 6.38
CA TYR A 299 5.09 -2.56 5.22
C TYR A 299 5.52 -1.10 5.38
N ARG A 300 6.42 -0.66 4.50
CA ARG A 300 6.79 0.74 4.30
C ARG A 300 6.44 1.15 2.87
N PRO A 301 6.15 2.43 2.60
CA PRO A 301 6.03 2.94 1.24
C PRO A 301 7.32 2.69 0.46
N GLY A 302 7.21 2.17 -0.77
CA GLY A 302 8.33 2.02 -1.70
C GLY A 302 8.46 3.29 -2.53
N VAL A 303 9.14 4.28 -2.01
CA VAL A 303 9.29 5.62 -2.58
C VAL A 303 10.76 6.06 -2.71
N GLU A 304 11.69 5.12 -2.62
CA GLU A 304 13.14 5.34 -2.67
C GLU A 304 13.57 6.06 -3.96
N TYR A 305 12.83 5.89 -5.04
CA TYR A 305 13.06 6.62 -6.29
C TYR A 305 12.92 8.16 -6.15
N LEU A 306 12.45 8.65 -4.99
CA LEU A 306 12.37 10.07 -4.65
C LEU A 306 13.50 10.55 -3.71
N ASP A 307 14.44 9.68 -3.31
CA ASP A 307 15.50 10.03 -2.34
C ASP A 307 16.31 11.25 -2.81
N GLY A 308 16.66 11.31 -4.10
CA GLY A 308 17.42 12.41 -4.69
C GLY A 308 16.72 13.77 -4.67
N LEU A 309 15.40 13.80 -4.41
CA LEU A 309 14.62 15.03 -4.30
C LEU A 309 14.63 15.65 -2.90
N GLY A 310 15.11 14.95 -1.86
CA GLY A 310 14.89 15.37 -0.47
C GLY A 310 13.41 15.45 -0.08
N ALA A 311 12.56 14.71 -0.77
CA ALA A 311 11.11 14.67 -0.58
C ALA A 311 10.69 13.69 0.52
N LEU A 312 11.65 12.98 1.11
CA LEU A 312 11.45 12.02 2.20
C LEU A 312 12.04 12.55 3.50
N ASP A 313 11.52 12.07 4.63
CA ASP A 313 12.11 12.31 5.96
C ASP A 313 13.24 11.30 6.24
N ALA A 314 13.92 11.44 7.39
CA ALA A 314 15.00 10.55 7.81
C ALA A 314 14.56 9.07 7.96
N GLY A 315 13.26 8.80 8.08
CA GLY A 315 12.69 7.46 8.12
C GLY A 315 12.26 6.93 6.76
N GLY A 316 12.56 7.64 5.66
CA GLY A 316 12.17 7.30 4.29
C GLY A 316 10.68 7.48 4.02
N ARG A 317 9.98 8.33 4.79
CA ARG A 317 8.56 8.60 4.60
C ARG A 317 8.35 9.89 3.79
N PRO A 318 7.33 9.93 2.91
CA PRO A 318 6.99 11.12 2.17
C PRO A 318 6.72 12.34 3.05
N ARG A 319 7.34 13.47 2.71
CA ARG A 319 7.08 14.79 3.32
C ARG A 319 5.89 15.42 2.62
N HIS A 320 4.70 15.30 3.21
CA HIS A 320 3.48 15.79 2.57
C HIS A 320 2.49 16.40 3.56
N ASP A 321 1.58 17.21 3.01
CA ASP A 321 0.35 17.68 3.66
C ASP A 321 -0.84 17.23 2.82
N GLY A 322 -1.63 16.28 3.36
CA GLY A 322 -2.77 15.69 2.67
C GLY A 322 -2.45 15.06 1.29
N GLY A 323 -1.22 14.59 1.09
CA GLY A 323 -0.73 13.98 -0.15
C GLY A 323 -0.06 14.97 -1.12
N VAL A 324 -0.01 16.25 -0.83
CA VAL A 324 0.77 17.21 -1.63
C VAL A 324 2.15 17.37 -0.99
N SER A 325 3.22 17.24 -1.77
CA SER A 325 4.59 17.42 -1.28
C SER A 325 4.77 18.80 -0.63
N THR A 326 5.47 18.82 0.51
CA THR A 326 5.86 20.06 1.18
C THR A 326 7.21 20.59 0.72
N THR A 327 7.92 19.85 -0.13
CA THR A 327 9.26 20.18 -0.63
C THR A 327 9.26 20.61 -2.09
N HIS A 328 8.44 19.97 -2.93
CA HIS A 328 8.41 20.22 -4.38
C HIS A 328 7.00 20.56 -4.88
N SER A 329 6.86 21.68 -5.54
CA SER A 329 5.66 21.99 -6.32
C SER A 329 5.54 21.00 -7.48
N GLY A 330 4.34 20.50 -7.74
CA GLY A 330 4.12 19.50 -8.80
C GLY A 330 4.31 18.04 -8.41
N LEU A 331 4.79 17.75 -7.18
CA LEU A 331 4.89 16.40 -6.65
C LEU A 331 3.71 16.09 -5.71
N GLY A 332 3.05 14.95 -5.94
CA GLY A 332 1.95 14.46 -5.10
C GLY A 332 2.08 12.99 -4.74
N TYR A 333 1.33 12.55 -3.73
CA TYR A 333 1.26 11.17 -3.24
C TYR A 333 -0.19 10.73 -3.16
N VAL A 334 -0.49 9.51 -3.57
CA VAL A 334 -1.83 8.91 -3.45
C VAL A 334 -1.71 7.44 -3.03
N GLY A 335 -2.55 7.02 -2.08
CA GLY A 335 -2.60 5.63 -1.62
C GLY A 335 -1.72 5.34 -0.40
N LEU A 336 -1.33 6.35 0.36
CA LEU A 336 -0.66 6.18 1.65
C LEU A 336 -1.69 5.97 2.76
N GLU A 337 -1.39 5.10 3.72
CA GLU A 337 -2.24 4.91 4.89
C GLU A 337 -2.40 6.22 5.68
N TRP A 338 -3.63 6.52 6.06
CA TRP A 338 -3.94 7.74 6.79
C TRP A 338 -3.43 9.03 6.14
N GLN A 339 -3.25 9.03 4.84
CA GLN A 339 -2.82 10.22 4.10
C GLN A 339 -3.71 11.43 4.39
N ARG A 340 -5.01 11.22 4.43
CA ARG A 340 -6.05 12.20 4.80
C ARG A 340 -7.08 11.62 5.77
N SER A 341 -7.38 10.33 5.67
CA SER A 341 -8.47 9.68 6.39
C SER A 341 -8.26 8.18 6.53
N PHE A 342 -9.16 7.50 7.20
CA PHE A 342 -9.19 6.04 7.33
C PHE A 342 -9.29 5.34 5.97
N ALA A 343 -10.03 5.92 5.03
CA ALA A 343 -10.24 5.35 3.70
C ALA A 343 -9.04 5.51 2.75
N SER A 344 -8.04 6.36 3.05
CA SER A 344 -7.02 6.84 2.10
C SER A 344 -6.30 5.75 1.30
N ALA A 345 -5.89 4.65 1.89
CA ALA A 345 -5.17 3.58 1.16
C ALA A 345 -6.11 2.51 0.56
N THR A 346 -7.42 2.68 0.66
CA THR A 346 -8.41 1.68 0.25
C THR A 346 -8.99 1.99 -1.12
N LEU A 347 -9.57 0.98 -1.81
CA LEU A 347 -10.27 1.15 -3.09
C LEU A 347 -11.30 2.28 -3.04
N ARG A 348 -12.08 2.39 -1.95
CA ARG A 348 -13.13 3.41 -1.79
C ARG A 348 -12.61 4.83 -1.55
N GLY A 349 -11.37 4.98 -1.06
CA GLY A 349 -10.83 6.27 -0.62
C GLY A 349 -9.83 6.91 -1.57
N VAL A 350 -9.11 6.12 -2.36
CA VAL A 350 -8.03 6.62 -3.22
C VAL A 350 -8.48 7.67 -4.23
N ALA A 351 -9.70 7.58 -4.73
CA ALA A 351 -10.24 8.56 -5.68
C ALA A 351 -10.46 9.94 -5.06
N ALA A 352 -10.97 9.98 -3.83
CA ALA A 352 -11.14 11.24 -3.10
C ALA A 352 -9.79 11.91 -2.81
N ASP A 353 -8.76 11.10 -2.50
CA ASP A 353 -7.40 11.58 -2.29
C ASP A 353 -6.77 12.05 -3.58
N ALA A 354 -6.89 11.31 -4.67
CA ALA A 354 -6.41 11.72 -6.00
C ALA A 354 -7.00 13.08 -6.41
N ARG A 355 -8.32 13.24 -6.28
CA ARG A 355 -9.01 14.50 -6.58
C ARG A 355 -8.51 15.65 -5.70
N HIS A 356 -8.30 15.40 -4.41
CA HIS A 356 -7.78 16.41 -3.48
C HIS A 356 -6.36 16.84 -3.89
N VAL A 357 -5.46 15.88 -4.12
CA VAL A 357 -4.07 16.13 -4.49
C VAL A 357 -3.98 16.89 -5.80
N LEU A 358 -4.63 16.39 -6.85
CA LEU A 358 -4.59 17.02 -8.19
C LEU A 358 -5.19 18.42 -8.19
N ASN A 359 -6.28 18.67 -7.48
CA ASN A 359 -6.85 20.01 -7.37
C ASN A 359 -5.90 20.99 -6.65
N ARG A 360 -5.18 20.55 -5.61
CA ARG A 360 -4.19 21.38 -4.92
C ARG A 360 -2.98 21.67 -5.80
N LEU A 361 -2.43 20.66 -6.51
CA LEU A 361 -1.31 20.82 -7.42
C LEU A 361 -1.64 21.77 -8.58
N ARG A 362 -2.84 21.64 -9.14
CA ARG A 362 -3.32 22.51 -10.22
C ARG A 362 -3.43 23.98 -9.78
N ARG A 363 -3.76 24.26 -8.52
CA ARG A 363 -3.80 25.60 -7.96
C ARG A 363 -2.39 26.17 -7.74
N GLN A 364 -1.41 25.35 -7.40
CA GLN A 364 -0.01 25.76 -7.21
C GLN A 364 0.64 26.18 -8.54
N GLY A 365 0.30 25.55 -9.66
CA GLY A 365 0.81 25.85 -10.99
C GLY A 365 0.21 27.09 -11.68
N ARG A 366 -0.78 27.77 -11.04
CA ARG A 366 -1.35 29.00 -11.59
C ARG A 366 -0.46 30.19 -11.26
N PRO A 367 -0.07 31.04 -12.27
CA PRO A 367 0.64 32.28 -12.02
C PRO A 367 -0.19 33.17 -11.09
N GLY A 368 0.38 33.58 -9.94
CA GLY A 368 -0.30 34.46 -8.97
C GLY A 368 -0.71 33.83 -7.64
N ALA A 369 -0.56 32.53 -7.44
CA ALA A 369 -0.81 31.90 -6.14
C ALA A 369 0.36 32.19 -5.19
N ARG A 370 0.27 33.28 -4.39
CA ARG A 370 1.23 33.57 -3.30
C ARG A 370 1.20 32.39 -2.30
N ARG A 371 2.38 31.83 -2.00
CA ARG A 371 2.57 30.93 -0.85
C ARG A 371 2.13 31.65 0.41
N PRO A 372 1.22 31.10 1.24
CA PRO A 372 1.03 31.64 2.58
C PRO A 372 2.37 31.48 3.33
N ALA A 373 2.95 32.60 3.76
CA ALA A 373 4.11 32.60 4.63
C ALA A 373 3.76 31.78 5.89
N ARG A 374 4.56 30.77 6.20
CA ARG A 374 4.47 30.07 7.50
C ARG A 374 4.78 31.11 8.57
N ALA A 375 3.75 31.51 9.34
CA ALA A 375 3.97 32.11 10.65
C ALA A 375 4.69 31.09 11.52
N GLY A 376 5.95 31.39 11.88
CA GLY A 376 6.69 30.62 12.86
C GLY A 376 5.92 30.63 14.16
N ARG A 377 5.66 29.47 14.74
CA ARG A 377 5.32 29.36 16.16
C ARG A 377 6.62 29.57 16.93
N PRO A 378 6.68 30.49 17.90
CA PRO A 378 7.78 30.54 18.84
C PRO A 378 7.79 29.32 19.77
N ALA A 379 8.96 29.01 20.29
CA ALA A 379 9.36 27.88 21.11
C ALA A 379 8.47 27.60 22.33
#